data_042b456a363d219e02f6dcf16fa8660c
#
_entry.id   042b456a363d219e02f6dcf16fa8660c
#
_cell.length_a   1.000
_cell.length_b   1.000
_cell.length_c   1.000
_cell.angle_alpha   90.00
_cell.angle_beta   90.00
_cell.angle_gamma   90.00
#
_symmetry.space_group_name_H-M   'P 1'
#
loop_
_entity.id
_entity.type
_entity.pdbx_description
1 polymer ?
#
loop_
_entity_poly.entity_id
_entity_poly.type
_entity_poly.pdbx_seq_one_letter_code
_entity_poly.pdbx_strand_id
1 'polypeptide(L)'
;TRVRLDETQNLSEGTIRLITIPGTVEGASLNENTFSDRMKVFMSVPKNKKRILRLQDTEQATDQFNRVSSNNVEIKIAPGQEAGGSILQIENQQTRTFNANISYNNYGDESTGRDRAKIDITKDNLLGINDSLYASYQRGRNKRPLRNDYTGSSSIPPGTIIKDKDDLLPADTEAQPEKFNEDWSLNYSFPFRYWTFSTGYS
;
A
#
# COMPACT_ATOMS: atom_id res chain seq x y z
N THR A 1 5.27 21.58 -25.87
CA THR A 1 4.72 22.51 -26.90
C THR A 1 5.82 23.43 -27.35
N ARG A 2 6.05 23.53 -28.66
CA ARG A 2 6.95 24.49 -29.28
C ARG A 2 6.12 25.51 -30.03
N VAL A 3 6.53 26.76 -29.97
CA VAL A 3 5.90 27.84 -30.71
C VAL A 3 6.88 28.31 -31.77
N ARG A 4 6.45 28.38 -33.02
CA ARG A 4 7.23 28.92 -34.13
C ARG A 4 6.51 30.12 -34.72
N LEU A 5 7.27 31.08 -35.17
CA LEU A 5 6.77 32.14 -36.00
C LEU A 5 6.56 31.58 -37.40
N ASP A 6 5.48 31.96 -38.05
CA ASP A 6 5.28 31.65 -39.46
C ASP A 6 6.23 32.56 -40.28
N GLU A 7 7.23 31.93 -40.89
CA GLU A 7 8.28 32.66 -41.65
C GLU A 7 7.74 33.35 -42.91
N THR A 8 6.55 32.98 -43.36
CA THR A 8 5.91 33.49 -44.58
C THR A 8 5.00 34.69 -44.36
N GLN A 9 4.80 35.09 -43.07
CA GLN A 9 3.89 36.18 -42.74
C GLN A 9 4.49 37.56 -42.95
N ASN A 10 3.67 38.51 -43.35
CA ASN A 10 4.03 39.91 -43.46
C ASN A 10 3.75 40.60 -42.11
N LEU A 11 4.82 41.00 -41.42
CA LEU A 11 4.71 41.62 -40.10
C LEU A 11 4.19 43.05 -40.13
N SER A 12 4.16 43.69 -41.31
CA SER A 12 3.67 45.07 -41.47
C SER A 12 2.14 45.20 -41.37
N GLU A 13 1.41 44.09 -41.39
CA GLU A 13 -0.05 44.06 -41.24
C GLU A 13 -0.54 44.13 -39.80
N GLY A 14 0.36 44.19 -38.83
CA GLY A 14 0.03 44.26 -37.37
C GLY A 14 -0.53 42.98 -36.78
N THR A 15 -0.53 41.86 -37.53
CA THR A 15 -1.00 40.57 -37.05
C THR A 15 0.16 39.57 -37.05
N ILE A 16 0.40 38.90 -35.89
CA ILE A 16 1.41 37.87 -35.77
C ILE A 16 0.72 36.48 -35.67
N ARG A 17 1.04 35.61 -36.63
CA ARG A 17 0.61 34.21 -36.61
C ARG A 17 1.66 33.35 -35.92
N LEU A 18 1.26 32.67 -34.85
CA LEU A 18 2.08 31.71 -34.14
C LEU A 18 1.63 30.29 -34.45
N ILE A 19 2.55 29.46 -34.91
CA ILE A 19 2.28 28.03 -35.14
C ILE A 19 2.65 27.29 -33.88
N THR A 20 1.68 26.65 -33.25
CA THR A 20 1.89 25.86 -32.06
C THR A 20 2.02 24.38 -32.44
N ILE A 21 3.17 23.79 -32.15
CA ILE A 21 3.40 22.37 -32.34
C ILE A 21 3.22 21.69 -30.97
N PRO A 22 2.12 20.96 -30.74
CA PRO A 22 1.91 20.25 -29.49
C PRO A 22 2.94 19.11 -29.32
N GLY A 23 3.42 18.90 -28.12
CA GLY A 23 4.24 17.73 -27.81
C GLY A 23 3.35 16.48 -27.77
N THR A 24 3.76 15.43 -28.47
CA THR A 24 3.03 14.14 -28.50
C THR A 24 3.85 13.04 -27.82
N VAL A 25 3.19 12.05 -27.24
CA VAL A 25 3.84 10.89 -26.63
C VAL A 25 4.01 9.78 -27.67
N GLU A 26 5.24 9.41 -27.97
CA GLU A 26 5.57 8.27 -28.85
C GLU A 26 5.59 6.95 -28.10
N GLY A 27 6.03 6.96 -26.83
CA GLY A 27 6.13 5.77 -26.00
C GLY A 27 6.60 6.06 -24.59
N ALA A 28 6.68 5.00 -23.82
CA ALA A 28 7.28 5.00 -22.49
C ALA A 28 8.19 3.77 -22.35
N SER A 29 9.30 3.94 -21.66
CA SER A 29 10.25 2.87 -21.36
C SER A 29 10.63 2.92 -19.87
N LEU A 30 10.82 1.76 -19.27
CA LEU A 30 11.23 1.62 -17.88
C LEU A 30 12.57 0.90 -17.84
N ASN A 31 13.55 1.48 -17.17
CA ASN A 31 14.89 0.91 -16.94
C ASN A 31 15.45 0.18 -18.19
N GLU A 32 15.73 -1.11 -18.07
CA GLU A 32 16.31 -1.97 -19.12
C GLU A 32 15.28 -2.48 -20.15
N ASN A 33 13.99 -2.08 -19.98
CA ASN A 33 12.91 -2.46 -20.88
C ASN A 33 12.73 -3.99 -21.05
N THR A 34 12.86 -4.71 -19.94
CA THR A 34 12.59 -6.16 -19.86
C THR A 34 11.11 -6.45 -20.10
N PHE A 35 10.73 -7.72 -20.23
CA PHE A 35 9.30 -8.09 -20.34
C PHE A 35 8.49 -7.61 -19.12
N SER A 36 9.01 -7.78 -17.91
CA SER A 36 8.39 -7.29 -16.68
C SER A 36 8.23 -5.77 -16.69
N ASP A 37 9.27 -5.03 -17.14
CA ASP A 37 9.20 -3.57 -17.22
C ASP A 37 8.14 -3.10 -18.20
N ARG A 38 8.02 -3.76 -19.36
CA ARG A 38 6.95 -3.47 -20.31
C ARG A 38 5.56 -3.73 -19.77
N MET A 39 5.40 -4.80 -18.98
CA MET A 39 4.13 -5.09 -18.31
C MET A 39 3.79 -4.03 -17.25
N LYS A 40 4.77 -3.62 -16.42
CA LYS A 40 4.59 -2.53 -15.46
C LYS A 40 4.19 -1.23 -16.15
N VAL A 41 4.87 -0.86 -17.24
CA VAL A 41 4.53 0.33 -18.05
C VAL A 41 3.13 0.21 -18.62
N PHE A 42 2.77 -0.95 -19.17
CA PHE A 42 1.43 -1.17 -19.73
C PHE A 42 0.32 -1.01 -18.70
N MET A 43 0.56 -1.47 -17.47
CA MET A 43 -0.40 -1.43 -16.37
C MET A 43 -0.48 -0.05 -15.71
N SER A 44 0.66 0.64 -15.56
CA SER A 44 0.74 1.86 -14.75
C SER A 44 0.68 3.15 -15.57
N VAL A 45 1.09 3.11 -16.85
CA VAL A 45 1.10 4.31 -17.69
C VAL A 45 -0.20 4.42 -18.48
N PRO A 46 -0.88 5.57 -18.46
CA PRO A 46 -2.02 5.82 -19.33
C PRO A 46 -1.68 5.63 -20.81
N LYS A 47 -2.60 5.05 -21.58
CA LYS A 47 -2.36 4.80 -23.00
C LYS A 47 -2.44 6.09 -23.80
N ASN A 48 -1.30 6.78 -23.97
CA ASN A 48 -1.22 8.10 -24.60
C ASN A 48 -0.41 8.13 -25.89
N LYS A 49 -0.21 6.96 -26.53
CA LYS A 49 0.51 6.90 -27.81
C LYS A 49 -0.15 7.80 -28.84
N LYS A 50 0.62 8.74 -29.43
CA LYS A 50 0.18 9.75 -30.40
C LYS A 50 -0.82 10.80 -29.88
N ARG A 51 -0.97 10.91 -28.56
CA ARG A 51 -1.75 11.99 -27.93
C ARG A 51 -0.83 13.11 -27.44
N ILE A 52 -1.43 14.27 -27.23
CA ILE A 52 -0.75 15.40 -26.62
C ILE A 52 -0.26 14.98 -25.22
N LEU A 53 1.02 15.24 -24.95
CA LEU A 53 1.60 15.02 -23.64
C LEU A 53 0.93 15.97 -22.63
N ARG A 54 0.27 15.40 -21.64
CA ARG A 54 -0.32 16.12 -20.51
C ARG A 54 0.49 15.84 -19.25
N LEU A 55 0.73 16.88 -18.48
CA LEU A 55 1.41 16.74 -17.18
C LEU A 55 0.66 15.77 -16.26
N GLN A 56 -0.66 15.87 -16.22
CA GLN A 56 -1.51 14.97 -15.43
C GLN A 56 -1.30 13.49 -15.73
N ASP A 57 -1.02 13.12 -16.99
CA ASP A 57 -0.79 11.73 -17.37
C ASP A 57 0.57 11.23 -16.83
N THR A 58 1.57 12.11 -16.76
CA THR A 58 2.88 11.78 -16.18
C THR A 58 2.82 11.69 -14.65
N GLU A 59 2.12 12.61 -14.01
CA GLU A 59 1.87 12.59 -12.57
C GLU A 59 1.12 11.32 -12.18
N GLN A 60 0.04 11.00 -12.89
CA GLN A 60 -0.72 9.77 -12.67
C GLN A 60 0.13 8.50 -12.85
N ALA A 61 1.00 8.48 -13.85
CA ALA A 61 1.93 7.37 -14.04
C ALA A 61 2.90 7.25 -12.87
N THR A 62 3.48 8.37 -12.41
CA THR A 62 4.36 8.41 -11.24
C THR A 62 3.66 7.89 -9.99
N ASP A 63 2.43 8.35 -9.73
CA ASP A 63 1.64 7.92 -8.58
C ASP A 63 1.33 6.42 -8.63
N GLN A 64 0.98 5.91 -9.82
CA GLN A 64 0.71 4.48 -9.99
C GLN A 64 1.96 3.62 -9.76
N PHE A 65 3.14 4.07 -10.17
CA PHE A 65 4.38 3.37 -9.90
C PHE A 65 4.76 3.44 -8.43
N ASN A 66 4.69 4.61 -7.81
CA ASN A 66 5.08 4.84 -6.41
C ASN A 66 4.02 4.39 -5.40
N ARG A 67 2.90 3.84 -5.85
CA ARG A 67 1.87 3.23 -5.01
C ARG A 67 2.41 2.07 -4.18
N VAL A 68 3.35 1.31 -4.71
CA VAL A 68 4.05 0.24 -3.98
C VAL A 68 5.31 0.80 -3.33
N SER A 69 5.53 0.44 -2.07
CA SER A 69 6.61 0.99 -1.25
C SER A 69 8.02 0.66 -1.74
N SER A 70 8.15 -0.38 -2.56
CA SER A 70 9.42 -0.82 -3.13
C SER A 70 9.88 0.00 -4.33
N ASN A 71 9.04 0.87 -4.89
CA ASN A 71 9.38 1.71 -6.02
C ASN A 71 9.66 3.15 -5.60
N ASN A 72 10.64 3.75 -6.28
CA ASN A 72 10.90 5.18 -6.26
C ASN A 72 11.16 5.61 -7.70
N VAL A 73 10.12 6.11 -8.36
CA VAL A 73 10.11 6.37 -9.79
C VAL A 73 10.22 7.86 -10.08
N GLU A 74 11.12 8.17 -10.99
CA GLU A 74 11.24 9.47 -11.64
C GLU A 74 10.95 9.34 -13.13
N ILE A 75 10.11 10.23 -13.69
CA ILE A 75 9.78 10.25 -15.12
C ILE A 75 10.47 11.42 -15.78
N LYS A 76 11.34 11.14 -16.75
CA LYS A 76 12.01 12.12 -17.58
C LYS A 76 11.39 12.14 -18.98
N ILE A 77 11.29 13.32 -19.55
CA ILE A 77 10.76 13.50 -20.91
C ILE A 77 11.95 13.67 -21.85
N ALA A 78 12.17 12.67 -22.70
CA ALA A 78 13.20 12.70 -23.73
C ALA A 78 12.60 13.06 -25.10
N PRO A 79 13.37 13.64 -26.03
CA PRO A 79 12.91 13.87 -27.39
C PRO A 79 12.64 12.53 -28.10
N GLY A 80 11.55 12.48 -28.84
CA GLY A 80 11.18 11.36 -29.69
C GLY A 80 11.83 11.41 -31.06
N GLN A 81 11.42 10.51 -31.94
CA GLN A 81 11.91 10.44 -33.34
C GLN A 81 11.17 11.40 -34.27
N GLU A 82 9.88 11.63 -34.00
CA GLU A 82 9.06 12.52 -34.79
C GLU A 82 9.21 13.99 -34.32
N ALA A 83 8.96 14.94 -35.22
CA ALA A 83 8.98 16.36 -34.89
C ALA A 83 7.88 16.68 -33.83
N GLY A 84 8.28 17.07 -32.64
CA GLY A 84 7.37 17.29 -31.50
C GLY A 84 7.07 16.02 -30.70
N GLY A 85 7.60 14.87 -31.08
CA GLY A 85 7.49 13.63 -30.34
C GLY A 85 8.30 13.63 -29.05
N SER A 86 7.81 12.92 -28.06
CA SER A 86 8.46 12.75 -26.75
C SER A 86 8.35 11.30 -26.28
N ILE A 87 9.38 10.82 -25.62
CA ILE A 87 9.44 9.50 -25.00
C ILE A 87 9.50 9.71 -23.48
N LEU A 88 8.64 9.02 -22.73
CA LEU A 88 8.70 9.00 -21.28
C LEU A 88 9.74 7.98 -20.84
N GLN A 89 10.86 8.44 -20.34
CA GLN A 89 11.88 7.59 -19.70
C GLN A 89 11.58 7.49 -18.22
N ILE A 90 11.27 6.29 -17.79
CA ILE A 90 10.89 5.99 -16.41
C ILE A 90 12.11 5.33 -15.76
N GLU A 91 12.68 6.00 -14.79
CA GLU A 91 13.78 5.48 -13.97
C GLU A 91 13.20 5.02 -12.63
N ASN A 92 13.36 3.75 -12.30
CA ASN A 92 12.89 3.20 -11.04
C ASN A 92 14.09 2.73 -10.20
N GLN A 93 14.25 3.35 -9.03
CA GLN A 93 15.15 2.87 -8.00
C GLN A 93 14.39 1.89 -7.11
N GLN A 94 14.44 0.62 -7.45
CA GLN A 94 13.71 -0.41 -6.72
C GLN A 94 14.43 -0.75 -5.42
N THR A 95 13.68 -0.74 -4.33
CA THR A 95 14.13 -1.17 -3.00
C THR A 95 13.63 -2.59 -2.70
N ARG A 96 13.62 -2.98 -1.43
CA ARG A 96 13.15 -4.31 -1.02
C ARG A 96 11.67 -4.49 -1.34
N THR A 97 11.34 -5.55 -2.07
CA THR A 97 9.95 -5.89 -2.42
C THR A 97 9.25 -6.75 -1.37
N PHE A 98 9.95 -7.17 -0.35
CA PHE A 98 9.40 -7.95 0.77
C PHE A 98 9.68 -7.23 2.07
N ASN A 99 8.63 -6.98 2.83
CA ASN A 99 8.69 -6.40 4.17
C ASN A 99 7.88 -7.28 5.12
N ALA A 100 8.43 -7.54 6.29
CA ALA A 100 7.73 -8.19 7.38
C ALA A 100 7.92 -7.36 8.65
N ASN A 101 6.84 -7.14 9.38
CA ASN A 101 6.83 -6.44 10.65
C ASN A 101 6.16 -7.32 11.70
N ILE A 102 6.80 -7.43 12.86
CA ILE A 102 6.23 -8.12 14.01
C ILE A 102 6.09 -7.10 15.13
N SER A 103 4.90 -7.00 15.67
CA SER A 103 4.60 -6.10 16.77
C SER A 103 3.91 -6.84 17.90
N TYR A 104 4.22 -6.41 19.13
CA TYR A 104 3.57 -6.87 20.34
C TYR A 104 3.21 -5.67 21.18
N ASN A 105 1.99 -5.63 21.68
CA ASN A 105 1.53 -4.58 22.58
C ASN A 105 0.49 -5.13 23.58
N ASN A 106 0.26 -4.39 24.64
CA ASN A 106 -0.71 -4.70 25.69
C ASN A 106 -1.85 -3.66 25.76
N TYR A 107 -2.14 -2.96 24.65
CA TYR A 107 -3.18 -1.94 24.57
C TYR A 107 -4.55 -2.50 24.18
N GLY A 108 -4.70 -3.82 24.24
CA GLY A 108 -5.99 -4.46 23.97
C GLY A 108 -7.01 -4.20 25.07
N ASP A 109 -8.28 -4.35 24.73
CA ASP A 109 -9.40 -4.33 25.63
C ASP A 109 -9.53 -5.68 26.39
N GLU A 110 -10.19 -5.68 27.53
CA GLU A 110 -10.48 -6.91 28.30
C GLU A 110 -11.38 -7.89 27.52
N SER A 111 -12.21 -7.41 26.62
CA SER A 111 -13.09 -8.22 25.78
C SER A 111 -12.35 -8.92 24.64
N THR A 112 -11.32 -8.27 24.07
CA THR A 112 -10.60 -8.75 22.87
C THR A 112 -9.18 -9.26 23.16
N GLY A 113 -8.75 -9.19 24.43
CA GLY A 113 -7.43 -9.57 24.88
C GLY A 113 -6.48 -8.39 25.02
N ARG A 114 -5.89 -8.23 26.21
CA ARG A 114 -4.93 -7.15 26.52
C ARG A 114 -3.64 -7.29 25.75
N ASP A 115 -3.11 -8.50 25.71
CA ASP A 115 -1.85 -8.80 25.03
C ASP A 115 -2.15 -9.13 23.56
N ARG A 116 -1.57 -8.37 22.62
CA ARG A 116 -1.74 -8.56 21.19
C ARG A 116 -0.42 -8.76 20.50
N ALA A 117 -0.29 -9.84 19.77
CA ALA A 117 0.80 -10.08 18.83
C ALA A 117 0.27 -9.93 17.40
N LYS A 118 0.99 -9.19 16.59
CA LYS A 118 0.62 -8.94 15.19
C LYS A 118 1.82 -9.17 14.28
N ILE A 119 1.57 -9.82 13.15
CA ILE A 119 2.53 -10.00 12.07
C ILE A 119 1.91 -9.38 10.81
N ASP A 120 2.64 -8.46 10.19
CA ASP A 120 2.28 -7.84 8.92
C ASP A 120 3.31 -8.25 7.88
N ILE A 121 2.87 -8.70 6.73
CA ILE A 121 3.71 -9.10 5.61
C ILE A 121 3.25 -8.32 4.38
N THR A 122 4.18 -7.66 3.72
CA THR A 122 3.93 -6.99 2.43
C THR A 122 4.88 -7.55 1.38
N LYS A 123 4.31 -7.93 0.25
CA LYS A 123 5.07 -8.36 -0.92
C LYS A 123 4.65 -7.52 -2.12
N ASP A 124 5.57 -6.67 -2.58
CA ASP A 124 5.41 -5.86 -3.78
C ASP A 124 5.90 -6.62 -5.01
N ASN A 125 5.30 -6.30 -6.14
CA ASN A 125 5.62 -6.89 -7.44
C ASN A 125 5.61 -8.43 -7.46
N LEU A 126 4.57 -9.03 -6.89
CA LEU A 126 4.39 -10.48 -6.83
C LEU A 126 4.27 -11.10 -8.23
N LEU A 127 3.47 -10.48 -9.10
CA LEU A 127 3.27 -10.89 -10.49
C LEU A 127 4.10 -10.06 -11.48
N GLY A 128 4.88 -9.08 -11.00
CA GLY A 128 5.69 -8.21 -11.84
C GLY A 128 4.90 -7.15 -12.63
N ILE A 129 3.70 -6.81 -12.18
CA ILE A 129 2.80 -5.83 -12.80
C ILE A 129 2.57 -4.59 -11.96
N ASN A 130 3.47 -4.30 -11.04
CA ASN A 130 3.35 -3.24 -10.05
C ASN A 130 2.21 -3.48 -9.04
N ASP A 131 2.00 -4.74 -8.70
CA ASP A 131 1.02 -5.22 -7.74
C ASP A 131 1.60 -5.27 -6.32
N SER A 132 0.73 -5.31 -5.32
CA SER A 132 1.10 -5.46 -3.93
C SER A 132 0.15 -6.42 -3.22
N LEU A 133 0.73 -7.34 -2.47
CA LEU A 133 0.04 -8.25 -1.58
C LEU A 133 0.38 -7.87 -0.14
N TYR A 134 -0.64 -7.65 0.65
CA TYR A 134 -0.55 -7.41 2.09
C TYR A 134 -1.29 -8.51 2.83
N ALA A 135 -0.64 -9.12 3.80
CA ALA A 135 -1.22 -10.08 4.72
C ALA A 135 -0.94 -9.65 6.15
N SER A 136 -1.94 -9.76 7.00
CA SER A 136 -1.85 -9.44 8.42
C SER A 136 -2.48 -10.55 9.24
N TYR A 137 -1.83 -10.95 10.31
CA TYR A 137 -2.35 -11.85 11.32
C TYR A 137 -2.15 -11.24 12.69
N GLN A 138 -3.21 -11.18 13.45
CA GLN A 138 -3.19 -10.69 14.82
C GLN A 138 -3.82 -11.72 15.76
N ARG A 139 -3.16 -11.96 16.88
CA ARG A 139 -3.69 -12.80 17.95
C ARG A 139 -3.73 -12.02 19.24
N GLY A 140 -4.91 -11.90 19.81
CA GLY A 140 -5.16 -11.35 21.13
C GLY A 140 -5.23 -12.47 22.17
N ARG A 141 -4.55 -12.31 23.30
CA ARG A 141 -4.66 -13.20 24.46
C ARG A 141 -5.33 -12.45 25.59
N ASN A 142 -6.44 -12.97 26.05
CA ASN A 142 -7.07 -12.48 27.26
C ASN A 142 -6.53 -13.30 28.45
N LYS A 143 -5.57 -12.72 29.16
CA LYS A 143 -5.27 -13.21 30.51
C LYS A 143 -6.38 -12.69 31.38
N ARG A 144 -7.36 -13.53 31.71
CA ARG A 144 -8.24 -13.18 32.81
C ARG A 144 -7.37 -12.84 34.01
N PRO A 145 -7.49 -11.64 34.61
CA PRO A 145 -6.97 -11.45 35.95
C PRO A 145 -7.64 -12.55 36.77
N LEU A 146 -6.85 -13.24 37.56
CA LEU A 146 -7.40 -14.01 38.65
C LEU A 146 -8.36 -13.05 39.35
N ARG A 147 -9.65 -13.33 39.24
CA ARG A 147 -10.69 -12.48 39.80
C ARG A 147 -10.51 -12.45 41.31
N ASN A 148 -9.76 -11.49 41.77
CA ASN A 148 -9.74 -11.13 43.19
C ASN A 148 -11.04 -10.37 43.49
N ASP A 149 -12.19 -10.94 43.14
CA ASP A 149 -13.48 -10.43 43.59
C ASP A 149 -13.72 -10.79 45.07
N TYR A 150 -12.69 -10.59 45.86
CA TYR A 150 -12.90 -10.42 47.28
C TYR A 150 -13.29 -8.98 47.63
N THR A 151 -14.24 -8.42 46.85
CA THR A 151 -15.02 -7.27 47.28
C THR A 151 -16.36 -7.76 47.71
N GLY A 152 -16.41 -8.44 48.76
CA GLY A 152 -17.70 -8.76 49.23
C GLY A 152 -17.68 -9.61 50.46
N SER A 153 -17.86 -8.96 51.46
CA SER A 153 -18.61 -9.49 52.57
C SER A 153 -18.70 -11.00 52.62
N SER A 154 -17.68 -11.58 53.12
CA SER A 154 -17.89 -12.79 53.48
C SER A 154 -17.53 -13.39 54.62
N SER A 155 -18.09 -14.01 55.04
CA SER A 155 -18.12 -14.99 56.10
C SER A 155 -17.26 -16.21 55.75
N ILE A 156 -15.97 -16.00 55.81
CA ILE A 156 -15.09 -17.13 56.15
C ILE A 156 -15.43 -17.43 57.63
N PRO A 157 -15.94 -18.61 57.94
CA PRO A 157 -16.23 -18.96 59.32
C PRO A 157 -14.95 -18.79 60.16
N PRO A 158 -15.05 -18.20 61.33
CA PRO A 158 -13.91 -18.04 62.19
C PRO A 158 -13.35 -19.42 62.54
N GLY A 159 -12.08 -19.68 62.20
CA GLY A 159 -11.42 -20.95 62.45
C GLY A 159 -11.04 -21.77 61.20
N THR A 160 -11.35 -21.28 59.98
CA THR A 160 -10.91 -21.94 58.76
C THR A 160 -9.43 -21.71 58.54
N ILE A 161 -8.60 -22.74 58.66
CA ILE A 161 -7.18 -22.69 58.34
C ILE A 161 -7.01 -22.88 56.86
N ILE A 162 -6.72 -21.81 56.13
CA ILE A 162 -6.37 -21.84 54.72
C ILE A 162 -4.93 -22.33 54.60
N LYS A 163 -4.73 -23.57 54.21
CA LYS A 163 -3.41 -24.18 54.08
C LYS A 163 -2.78 -23.95 52.70
N ASP A 164 -3.61 -23.73 51.68
CA ASP A 164 -3.11 -23.52 50.34
C ASP A 164 -4.01 -22.54 49.55
N LYS A 165 -3.42 -21.91 48.51
CA LYS A 165 -4.13 -21.00 47.63
C LYS A 165 -5.29 -21.66 46.86
N ASP A 166 -5.22 -22.98 46.71
CA ASP A 166 -6.18 -23.77 45.94
C ASP A 166 -7.45 -24.08 46.75
N ASP A 167 -7.40 -23.96 48.08
CA ASP A 167 -8.56 -24.15 48.96
C ASP A 167 -9.59 -23.00 48.91
N LEU A 168 -9.24 -21.91 48.20
CA LEU A 168 -10.11 -20.74 48.04
C LEU A 168 -10.90 -20.70 46.75
N LEU A 169 -10.72 -21.69 45.90
CA LEU A 169 -11.50 -21.81 44.69
C LEU A 169 -12.75 -22.64 44.92
N PRO A 170 -13.96 -22.14 44.65
CA PRO A 170 -15.15 -23.00 44.59
C PRO A 170 -14.86 -24.17 43.67
N ALA A 171 -15.22 -25.38 44.06
CA ALA A 171 -14.99 -26.61 43.30
C ALA A 171 -15.55 -26.61 41.86
N ASP A 172 -16.37 -25.63 41.53
CA ASP A 172 -17.06 -25.48 40.27
C ASP A 172 -16.45 -24.40 39.36
N THR A 173 -15.29 -23.87 39.70
CA THR A 173 -14.57 -22.98 38.80
C THR A 173 -13.85 -23.81 37.72
N GLU A 174 -14.60 -24.40 36.84
CA GLU A 174 -14.05 -24.90 35.56
C GLU A 174 -13.19 -23.79 35.00
N ALA A 175 -11.90 -24.06 34.82
CA ALA A 175 -10.98 -23.17 34.12
C ALA A 175 -11.57 -22.92 32.73
N GLN A 176 -12.32 -21.83 32.58
CA GLN A 176 -12.88 -21.49 31.30
C GLN A 176 -11.73 -21.33 30.30
N PRO A 177 -11.83 -21.98 29.14
CA PRO A 177 -10.75 -21.98 28.17
C PRO A 177 -10.34 -20.53 27.85
N GLU A 178 -9.05 -20.28 27.80
CA GLU A 178 -8.52 -18.99 27.36
C GLU A 178 -9.14 -18.66 25.98
N LYS A 179 -9.90 -17.58 25.91
CA LYS A 179 -10.42 -17.11 24.63
C LYS A 179 -9.31 -16.37 23.91
N PHE A 180 -8.89 -16.90 22.80
CA PHE A 180 -8.04 -16.21 21.85
C PHE A 180 -8.93 -15.49 20.84
N ASN A 181 -8.63 -14.24 20.60
CA ASN A 181 -9.20 -13.53 19.47
C ASN A 181 -8.16 -13.53 18.34
N GLU A 182 -8.51 -14.05 17.21
CA GLU A 182 -7.64 -14.15 16.04
C GLU A 182 -8.28 -13.38 14.90
N ASP A 183 -7.51 -12.43 14.37
CA ASP A 183 -7.90 -11.62 13.24
C ASP A 183 -6.86 -11.81 12.15
N TRP A 184 -7.31 -12.05 10.93
CA TRP A 184 -6.42 -12.10 9.79
C TRP A 184 -7.02 -11.34 8.62
N SER A 185 -6.18 -10.73 7.85
CA SER A 185 -6.59 -10.04 6.65
C SER A 185 -5.61 -10.29 5.52
N LEU A 186 -6.14 -10.37 4.32
CA LEU A 186 -5.40 -10.47 3.09
C LEU A 186 -5.92 -9.41 2.13
N ASN A 187 -5.02 -8.61 1.57
CA ASN A 187 -5.37 -7.61 0.58
C ASN A 187 -4.43 -7.70 -0.61
N TYR A 188 -4.99 -7.78 -1.80
CA TYR A 188 -4.24 -7.75 -3.04
C TYR A 188 -4.69 -6.58 -3.88
N SER A 189 -3.73 -5.83 -4.44
CA SER A 189 -4.02 -4.66 -5.26
C SER A 189 -3.07 -4.56 -6.45
N PHE A 190 -3.59 -4.09 -7.58
CA PHE A 190 -2.82 -3.86 -8.80
C PHE A 190 -3.32 -2.62 -9.55
N PRO A 191 -2.44 -1.90 -10.26
CA PRO A 191 -2.83 -0.77 -11.08
C PRO A 191 -3.36 -1.23 -12.43
N PHE A 192 -4.24 -0.45 -13.00
CA PHE A 192 -4.59 -0.51 -14.42
C PHE A 192 -4.80 0.90 -14.95
N ARG A 193 -3.74 1.51 -15.45
CA ARG A 193 -3.69 2.88 -15.97
C ARG A 193 -4.11 3.93 -14.94
N TYR A 194 -5.34 4.45 -15.04
CA TYR A 194 -5.90 5.45 -14.10
C TYR A 194 -6.52 4.81 -12.86
N TRP A 195 -6.74 3.50 -12.85
CA TRP A 195 -7.46 2.80 -11.81
C TRP A 195 -6.53 1.95 -10.97
N THR A 196 -6.85 1.82 -9.72
CA THR A 196 -6.28 0.82 -8.83
C THR A 196 -7.39 -0.13 -8.42
N PHE A 197 -7.21 -1.40 -8.70
CA PHE A 197 -8.10 -2.46 -8.26
C PHE A 197 -7.54 -3.09 -7.01
N SER A 198 -8.42 -3.32 -6.04
CA SER A 198 -8.07 -4.04 -4.82
C SER A 198 -9.17 -5.02 -4.45
N THR A 199 -8.75 -6.15 -3.91
CA THR A 199 -9.63 -7.14 -3.31
C THR A 199 -9.04 -7.57 -1.98
N GLY A 200 -9.88 -7.80 -1.00
CA GLY A 200 -9.43 -8.19 0.33
C GLY A 200 -10.41 -9.14 1.00
N TYR A 201 -9.89 -9.83 1.99
CA TYR A 201 -10.62 -10.69 2.90
C TYR A 201 -10.16 -10.41 4.34
N SER A 202 -11.10 -10.36 5.28
CA SER A 202 -10.85 -10.19 6.71
C SER A 202 -11.86 -10.95 7.54
#